data_48f3d9c8a54eee138440211eadd86ace
#
_entry.id   48f3d9c8a54eee138440211eadd86ace
#
_cell.length_a   1.000
_cell.length_b   1.000
_cell.length_c   1.000
_cell.angle_alpha   90.00
_cell.angle_beta   90.00
_cell.angle_gamma   90.00
#
_symmetry.space_group_name_H-M   'P 1'
#
loop_
_entity.id
_entity.type
_entity.pdbx_description
1 polymer ?
#
loop_
_entity_poly.entity_id
_entity_poly.type
_entity_poly.pdbx_seq_one_letter_code
_entity_poly.pdbx_strand_id
1 'polypeptide(L)'
;MPSFTTERRVGHTAEEMFALVSDVEKYPLFVPLCERLVIRGRNPDGDREVLIADMTVAYKFIRETFTTKVVLDRKAGTIRAEYLDGPFKHLDNVWTFKAVDGGHSTVHFAIDYEFRSRTLSALMGTVFDKAFRKFADAFEKRADAVYGVAVLPPA
;
A
#
# COMPACT_ATOMS: atom_id res chain seq x y z
N MET A 1 3.94 16.52 10.91
CA MET A 1 4.25 15.22 10.33
C MET A 1 3.13 14.80 9.40
N PRO A 2 3.40 14.64 8.11
CA PRO A 2 2.35 14.26 7.19
C PRO A 2 1.76 12.90 7.55
N SER A 3 0.46 12.85 7.62
CA SER A 3 -0.26 11.60 7.81
C SER A 3 -1.55 11.65 7.01
N PHE A 4 -2.00 10.48 6.59
CA PHE A 4 -3.21 10.35 5.82
C PHE A 4 -3.89 9.03 6.16
N THR A 5 -5.19 9.09 6.40
CA THR A 5 -6.00 7.89 6.61
C THR A 5 -7.22 7.96 5.71
N THR A 6 -7.64 6.81 5.22
CA THR A 6 -8.86 6.69 4.45
C THR A 6 -9.51 5.35 4.74
N GLU A 7 -10.83 5.32 4.60
CA GLU A 7 -11.61 4.11 4.73
C GLU A 7 -12.55 4.06 3.54
N ARG A 8 -12.58 2.91 2.87
CA ARG A 8 -13.36 2.75 1.65
C ARG A 8 -14.03 1.39 1.62
N ARG A 9 -15.33 1.39 1.34
CA ARG A 9 -16.05 0.15 1.07
C ARG A 9 -15.87 -0.20 -0.40
N VAL A 10 -15.48 -1.45 -0.66
CA VAL A 10 -15.22 -1.95 -2.02
C VAL A 10 -16.06 -3.20 -2.30
N GLY A 11 -16.33 -3.42 -3.57
CA GLY A 11 -17.12 -4.56 -4.03
C GLY A 11 -16.28 -5.81 -4.25
N HIS A 12 -15.34 -6.06 -3.36
CA HIS A 12 -14.46 -7.24 -3.38
C HIS A 12 -14.34 -7.75 -1.95
N THR A 13 -14.05 -9.06 -1.81
CA THR A 13 -13.92 -9.64 -0.47
C THR A 13 -12.67 -9.16 0.24
N ALA A 14 -12.65 -9.28 1.57
CA ALA A 14 -11.47 -8.96 2.35
C ALA A 14 -10.27 -9.82 1.93
N GLU A 15 -10.49 -11.10 1.64
CA GLU A 15 -9.44 -12.00 1.15
C GLU A 15 -8.89 -11.56 -0.20
N GLU A 16 -9.76 -11.14 -1.12
CA GLU A 16 -9.34 -10.66 -2.43
C GLU A 16 -8.49 -9.38 -2.30
N MET A 17 -8.93 -8.45 -1.48
CA MET A 17 -8.19 -7.21 -1.27
C MET A 17 -6.87 -7.46 -0.55
N PHE A 18 -6.87 -8.33 0.46
CA PHE A 18 -5.64 -8.71 1.15
C PHE A 18 -4.63 -9.32 0.16
N ALA A 19 -5.08 -10.27 -0.67
CA ALA A 19 -4.21 -10.93 -1.65
C ALA A 19 -3.64 -9.92 -2.65
N LEU A 20 -4.46 -8.98 -3.10
CA LEU A 20 -4.04 -7.96 -4.06
C LEU A 20 -2.97 -7.03 -3.48
N VAL A 21 -3.19 -6.52 -2.26
CA VAL A 21 -2.24 -5.61 -1.60
C VAL A 21 -0.98 -6.36 -1.16
N SER A 22 -1.09 -7.65 -0.84
CA SER A 22 0.05 -8.50 -0.48
C SER A 22 1.01 -8.74 -1.65
N ASP A 23 0.51 -8.67 -2.88
CA ASP A 23 1.30 -8.95 -4.09
C ASP A 23 2.08 -7.70 -4.49
N VAL A 24 3.05 -7.35 -3.64
CA VAL A 24 3.79 -6.09 -3.76
C VAL A 24 4.62 -6.00 -5.03
N GLU A 25 5.02 -7.14 -5.61
CA GLU A 25 5.79 -7.16 -6.85
C GLU A 25 5.02 -6.61 -8.04
N LYS A 26 3.70 -6.55 -7.95
CA LYS A 26 2.84 -6.01 -9.02
C LYS A 26 2.65 -4.50 -8.91
N TYR A 27 3.10 -3.89 -7.83
CA TYR A 27 2.89 -2.46 -7.58
C TYR A 27 3.36 -1.55 -8.72
N PRO A 28 4.48 -1.80 -9.40
CA PRO A 28 4.88 -0.94 -10.50
C PRO A 28 3.87 -0.87 -11.66
N LEU A 29 2.95 -1.82 -11.75
CA LEU A 29 1.95 -1.86 -12.82
C LEU A 29 0.83 -0.85 -12.61
N PHE A 30 0.57 -0.40 -11.38
CA PHE A 30 -0.61 0.42 -11.11
C PHE A 30 -0.47 1.42 -9.96
N VAL A 31 0.51 1.27 -9.07
CA VAL A 31 0.64 2.16 -7.91
C VAL A 31 1.31 3.47 -8.32
N PRO A 32 0.70 4.62 -7.98
CA PRO A 32 1.28 5.92 -8.33
C PRO A 32 2.71 6.07 -7.85
N LEU A 33 3.57 6.58 -8.70
CA LEU A 33 5.00 6.84 -8.47
C LEU A 33 5.87 5.60 -8.30
N CYS A 34 5.31 4.42 -8.14
CA CYS A 34 6.09 3.20 -7.95
C CYS A 34 6.71 2.76 -9.29
N GLU A 35 8.01 2.96 -9.44
CA GLU A 35 8.73 2.56 -10.64
C GLU A 35 9.20 1.11 -10.56
N ARG A 36 9.59 0.67 -9.36
CA ARG A 36 10.17 -0.65 -9.16
C ARG A 36 9.88 -1.15 -7.75
N LEU A 37 9.68 -2.44 -7.64
CA LEU A 37 9.50 -3.12 -6.34
C LEU A 37 10.24 -4.44 -6.39
N VAL A 38 11.21 -4.61 -5.51
CA VAL A 38 12.01 -5.83 -5.44
C VAL A 38 11.88 -6.43 -4.04
N ILE A 39 11.48 -7.70 -3.97
CA ILE A 39 11.47 -8.42 -2.70
C ILE A 39 12.85 -9.03 -2.50
N ARG A 40 13.50 -8.64 -1.40
CA ARG A 40 14.84 -9.13 -1.05
C ARG A 40 14.80 -10.37 -0.18
N GLY A 41 13.71 -10.62 0.50
CA GLY A 41 13.58 -11.80 1.34
C GLY A 41 12.13 -12.04 1.72
N ARG A 42 11.79 -13.32 1.91
CA ARG A 42 10.49 -13.76 2.39
C ARG A 42 10.71 -14.72 3.54
N ASN A 43 9.95 -14.56 4.60
CA ASN A 43 10.05 -15.43 5.76
C ASN A 43 8.64 -15.77 6.25
N PRO A 44 8.11 -16.96 5.90
CA PRO A 44 6.81 -17.40 6.39
C PRO A 44 6.86 -17.62 7.90
N ASP A 45 5.80 -17.26 8.60
CA ASP A 45 5.69 -17.41 10.04
C ASP A 45 4.21 -17.71 10.40
N GLY A 46 3.79 -18.96 10.24
CA GLY A 46 2.42 -19.38 10.49
C GLY A 46 1.42 -18.66 9.56
N ASP A 47 0.47 -17.93 10.16
CA ASP A 47 -0.51 -17.13 9.41
C ASP A 47 0.08 -15.80 8.92
N ARG A 48 1.34 -15.55 9.25
CA ARG A 48 2.03 -14.30 8.91
C ARG A 48 3.16 -14.59 7.94
N GLU A 49 3.47 -13.59 7.14
CA GLU A 49 4.64 -13.61 6.28
C GLU A 49 5.34 -12.27 6.40
N VAL A 50 6.65 -12.30 6.51
CA VAL A 50 7.47 -11.09 6.60
C VAL A 50 8.26 -10.97 5.32
N LEU A 51 8.13 -9.83 4.65
CA LEU A 51 8.89 -9.51 3.45
C LEU A 51 9.84 -8.37 3.74
N ILE A 52 11.01 -8.42 3.13
CA ILE A 52 11.89 -7.25 3.06
C ILE A 52 11.84 -6.78 1.60
N ALA A 53 11.38 -5.57 1.39
CA ALA A 53 11.13 -5.05 0.05
C ALA A 53 11.77 -3.69 -0.17
N ASP A 54 12.36 -3.51 -1.37
CA ASP A 54 12.86 -2.22 -1.81
C ASP A 54 11.88 -1.64 -2.81
N MET A 55 11.35 -0.45 -2.51
CA MET A 55 10.48 0.28 -3.42
C MET A 55 11.23 1.49 -3.97
N THR A 56 11.23 1.62 -5.30
CA THR A 56 11.76 2.79 -5.96
C THR A 56 10.59 3.64 -6.42
N VAL A 57 10.58 4.90 -5.98
CA VAL A 57 9.60 5.89 -6.41
C VAL A 57 10.29 6.90 -7.30
N ALA A 58 9.60 7.35 -8.33
CA ALA A 58 10.17 8.28 -9.29
C ALA A 58 9.14 9.35 -9.65
N TYR A 59 9.61 10.59 -9.75
CA TYR A 59 8.82 11.71 -10.22
C TYR A 59 9.75 12.69 -10.90
N LYS A 60 9.56 12.88 -12.23
CA LYS A 60 10.43 13.70 -13.04
C LYS A 60 11.88 13.21 -12.92
N PHE A 61 12.81 14.06 -12.50
CA PHE A 61 14.22 13.70 -12.36
C PHE A 61 14.56 13.16 -10.96
N ILE A 62 13.58 13.08 -10.06
CA ILE A 62 13.79 12.59 -8.69
C ILE A 62 13.49 11.10 -8.68
N ARG A 63 14.41 10.32 -8.12
CA ARG A 63 14.25 8.88 -7.94
C ARG A 63 14.83 8.50 -6.59
N GLU A 64 14.04 7.85 -5.75
CA GLU A 64 14.44 7.44 -4.42
C GLU A 64 14.04 5.99 -4.19
N THR A 65 14.91 5.24 -3.52
CA THR A 65 14.63 3.86 -3.13
C THR A 65 14.61 3.77 -1.61
N PHE A 66 13.61 3.09 -1.06
CA PHE A 66 13.55 2.84 0.37
C PHE A 66 13.19 1.39 0.64
N THR A 67 13.66 0.90 1.78
CA THR A 67 13.49 -0.48 2.21
C THR A 67 12.48 -0.54 3.34
N THR A 68 11.53 -1.46 3.25
CA THR A 68 10.54 -1.68 4.30
C THR A 68 10.49 -3.15 4.69
N LYS A 69 10.09 -3.37 5.94
CA LYS A 69 9.70 -4.69 6.44
C LYS A 69 8.18 -4.74 6.33
N VAL A 70 7.68 -5.63 5.49
CA VAL A 70 6.24 -5.77 5.26
C VAL A 70 5.76 -7.00 5.99
N VAL A 71 4.85 -6.81 6.92
CA VAL A 71 4.25 -7.91 7.69
C VAL A 71 2.85 -8.16 7.14
N LEU A 72 2.67 -9.33 6.57
CA LEU A 72 1.39 -9.78 6.04
C LEU A 72 0.76 -10.70 7.08
N ASP A 73 -0.36 -10.28 7.66
CA ASP A 73 -1.07 -11.05 8.68
C ASP A 73 -2.46 -11.40 8.15
N ARG A 74 -2.56 -12.59 7.57
CA ARG A 74 -3.80 -13.03 6.91
C ARG A 74 -4.93 -13.21 7.93
N LYS A 75 -4.62 -13.74 9.10
CA LYS A 75 -5.63 -14.00 10.13
C LYS A 75 -6.19 -12.71 10.70
N ALA A 76 -5.34 -11.73 10.96
CA ALA A 76 -5.77 -10.42 11.45
C ALA A 76 -6.35 -9.54 10.35
N GLY A 77 -6.08 -9.86 9.07
CA GLY A 77 -6.51 -9.04 7.95
C GLY A 77 -5.76 -7.73 7.88
N THR A 78 -4.46 -7.73 8.19
CA THR A 78 -3.64 -6.52 8.20
C THR A 78 -2.36 -6.70 7.39
N ILE A 79 -1.92 -5.60 6.81
CA ILE A 79 -0.61 -5.51 6.16
C ILE A 79 0.06 -4.26 6.71
N ARG A 80 1.26 -4.40 7.23
CA ARG A 80 2.00 -3.28 7.78
C ARG A 80 3.36 -3.17 7.13
N ALA A 81 3.70 -1.98 6.62
CA ALA A 81 5.02 -1.69 6.08
C ALA A 81 5.75 -0.77 7.06
N GLU A 82 6.83 -1.29 7.64
CA GLU A 82 7.68 -0.57 8.58
C GLU A 82 8.96 -0.13 7.88
N TYR A 83 9.32 1.12 8.04
CA TYR A 83 10.49 1.69 7.40
C TYR A 83 11.79 1.14 7.99
N LEU A 84 12.73 0.74 7.12
CA LEU A 84 14.04 0.30 7.53
C LEU A 84 15.14 1.25 7.08
N ASP A 85 15.12 1.71 5.83
CA ASP A 85 16.19 2.53 5.28
C ASP A 85 15.71 3.33 4.07
N GLY A 86 16.28 4.51 3.86
CA GLY A 86 15.98 5.34 2.71
C GLY A 86 15.91 6.82 3.04
N PRO A 87 15.15 7.61 2.27
CA PRO A 87 15.12 9.07 2.39
C PRO A 87 14.19 9.60 3.47
N PHE A 88 13.54 8.72 4.22
CA PHE A 88 12.61 9.14 5.27
C PHE A 88 13.28 9.14 6.63
N LYS A 89 12.78 9.99 7.51
CA LYS A 89 13.09 9.95 8.92
C LYS A 89 12.28 8.84 9.59
N HIS A 90 11.02 8.69 9.17
CA HIS A 90 10.18 7.55 9.49
C HIS A 90 9.14 7.37 8.39
N LEU A 91 8.57 6.18 8.32
CA LEU A 91 7.42 5.87 7.50
C LEU A 91 6.74 4.63 8.09
N ASP A 92 5.45 4.72 8.32
CA ASP A 92 4.64 3.60 8.80
C ASP A 92 3.35 3.56 7.99
N ASN A 93 3.03 2.40 7.44
CA ASN A 93 1.84 2.24 6.62
C ASN A 93 1.10 0.99 7.08
N VAL A 94 -0.17 1.12 7.33
CA VAL A 94 -1.02 0.00 7.79
C VAL A 94 -2.26 -0.08 6.93
N TRP A 95 -2.50 -1.28 6.41
CA TRP A 95 -3.74 -1.65 5.73
C TRP A 95 -4.54 -2.57 6.63
N THR A 96 -5.85 -2.36 6.71
CA THR A 96 -6.75 -3.26 7.41
C THR A 96 -7.92 -3.60 6.49
N PHE A 97 -8.25 -4.88 6.42
CA PHE A 97 -9.31 -5.40 5.54
C PHE A 97 -10.36 -6.08 6.41
N LYS A 98 -11.60 -5.57 6.36
CA LYS A 98 -12.70 -6.12 7.16
C LYS A 98 -13.85 -6.55 6.26
N ALA A 99 -14.29 -7.79 6.41
CA ALA A 99 -15.46 -8.29 5.69
C ALA A 99 -16.70 -7.53 6.14
N VAL A 100 -17.53 -7.12 5.18
CA VAL A 100 -18.81 -6.47 5.44
C VAL A 100 -19.94 -7.47 5.16
N ASP A 101 -19.83 -8.17 4.02
CA ASP A 101 -20.76 -9.23 3.63
C ASP A 101 -20.01 -10.17 2.67
N GLY A 102 -20.71 -11.10 2.05
CA GLY A 102 -20.10 -12.14 1.22
C GLY A 102 -19.34 -11.65 0.01
N GLY A 103 -19.58 -10.45 -0.46
CA GLY A 103 -18.91 -9.92 -1.66
C GLY A 103 -18.24 -8.58 -1.47
N HIS A 104 -18.32 -8.00 -0.27
CA HIS A 104 -17.83 -6.64 0.00
C HIS A 104 -16.92 -6.61 1.21
N SER A 105 -16.03 -5.63 1.23
CA SER A 105 -15.16 -5.39 2.38
C SER A 105 -14.93 -3.89 2.56
N THR A 106 -14.46 -3.52 3.75
CA THR A 106 -13.98 -2.18 4.04
C THR A 106 -12.46 -2.23 4.08
N VAL A 107 -11.83 -1.36 3.29
CA VAL A 107 -10.38 -1.22 3.24
C VAL A 107 -9.99 0.04 3.98
N HIS A 108 -9.23 -0.11 5.04
CA HIS A 108 -8.68 1.01 5.80
C HIS A 108 -7.20 1.14 5.48
N PHE A 109 -6.77 2.35 5.14
CA PHE A 109 -5.39 2.66 4.79
C PHE A 109 -4.92 3.82 5.65
N ALA A 110 -3.79 3.65 6.31
CA ALA A 110 -3.17 4.70 7.11
C ALA A 110 -1.69 4.79 6.78
N ILE A 111 -1.19 5.99 6.58
CA ILE A 111 0.23 6.23 6.38
C ILE A 111 0.67 7.46 7.15
N ASP A 112 1.85 7.35 7.76
CA ASP A 112 2.49 8.42 8.50
C ASP A 112 3.95 8.43 8.07
N TYR A 113 4.47 9.60 7.68
CA TYR A 113 5.83 9.66 7.15
C TYR A 113 6.43 11.05 7.34
N GLU A 114 7.77 11.10 7.26
CA GLU A 114 8.52 12.35 7.28
C GLU A 114 9.83 12.14 6.52
N PHE A 115 10.16 13.07 5.63
CA PHE A 115 11.44 13.03 4.93
C PHE A 115 12.58 13.49 5.84
N ARG A 116 13.79 12.93 5.62
CA ARG A 116 14.99 13.37 6.34
C ARG A 116 15.42 14.76 5.91
N SER A 117 15.33 15.03 4.60
CA SER A 117 15.81 16.26 3.99
C SER A 117 14.68 17.27 3.86
N ARG A 118 14.92 18.50 4.30
CA ARG A 118 13.97 19.60 4.09
C ARG A 118 13.81 19.91 2.62
N THR A 119 14.90 19.79 1.86
CA THR A 119 14.87 20.00 0.41
C THR A 119 13.96 18.98 -0.26
N LEU A 120 14.13 17.70 0.08
CA LEU A 120 13.30 16.65 -0.50
C LEU A 120 11.84 16.81 -0.07
N SER A 121 11.60 17.19 1.19
CA SER A 121 10.25 17.48 1.67
C SER A 121 9.60 18.60 0.88
N ALA A 122 10.35 19.66 0.59
CA ALA A 122 9.85 20.79 -0.19
C ALA A 122 9.53 20.39 -1.63
N LEU A 123 10.36 19.53 -2.23
CA LEU A 123 10.17 19.10 -3.63
C LEU A 123 9.10 18.03 -3.79
N MET A 124 9.02 17.10 -2.85
CA MET A 124 8.22 15.88 -3.02
C MET A 124 7.03 15.77 -2.07
N GLY A 125 6.96 16.61 -1.04
CA GLY A 125 5.89 16.49 -0.05
C GLY A 125 4.49 16.53 -0.64
N THR A 126 4.23 17.52 -1.49
CA THR A 126 2.92 17.66 -2.15
C THR A 126 2.66 16.50 -3.10
N VAL A 127 3.69 16.07 -3.83
CA VAL A 127 3.57 14.96 -4.78
C VAL A 127 3.22 13.67 -4.06
N PHE A 128 3.90 13.38 -2.94
CA PHE A 128 3.63 12.19 -2.14
C PHE A 128 2.25 12.23 -1.49
N ASP A 129 1.86 13.39 -0.96
CA ASP A 129 0.54 13.54 -0.37
C ASP A 129 -0.56 13.22 -1.39
N LYS A 130 -0.44 13.76 -2.60
CA LYS A 130 -1.40 13.47 -3.67
C LYS A 130 -1.37 12.00 -4.08
N ALA A 131 -0.18 11.39 -4.15
CA ALA A 131 -0.06 9.98 -4.51
C ALA A 131 -0.73 9.09 -3.48
N PHE A 132 -0.48 9.33 -2.19
CA PHE A 132 -1.08 8.52 -1.13
C PHE A 132 -2.60 8.62 -1.11
N ARG A 133 -3.15 9.81 -1.41
CA ARG A 133 -4.60 9.98 -1.50
C ARG A 133 -5.22 9.20 -2.64
N LYS A 134 -4.44 8.84 -3.65
CA LYS A 134 -4.90 8.05 -4.80
C LYS A 134 -4.64 6.55 -4.63
N PHE A 135 -3.94 6.13 -3.58
CA PHE A 135 -3.59 4.71 -3.41
C PHE A 135 -4.84 3.83 -3.30
N ALA A 136 -5.79 4.17 -2.43
CA ALA A 136 -7.00 3.37 -2.27
C ALA A 136 -7.77 3.25 -3.59
N ASP A 137 -7.87 4.33 -4.34
CA ASP A 137 -8.51 4.33 -5.66
C ASP A 137 -7.77 3.44 -6.65
N ALA A 138 -6.44 3.54 -6.68
CA ALA A 138 -5.61 2.72 -7.57
C ALA A 138 -5.75 1.23 -7.26
N PHE A 139 -5.78 0.85 -5.98
CA PHE A 139 -5.96 -0.53 -5.58
C PHE A 139 -7.37 -1.04 -5.89
N GLU A 140 -8.39 -0.23 -5.72
CA GLU A 140 -9.75 -0.62 -6.09
C GLU A 140 -9.88 -0.82 -7.59
N LYS A 141 -9.33 0.07 -8.40
CA LYS A 141 -9.31 -0.07 -9.86
C LYS A 141 -8.55 -1.32 -10.29
N ARG A 142 -7.44 -1.62 -9.62
CA ARG A 142 -6.67 -2.84 -9.90
C ARG A 142 -7.49 -4.08 -9.55
N ALA A 143 -8.20 -4.06 -8.44
CA ALA A 143 -9.07 -5.16 -8.03
C ALA A 143 -10.18 -5.39 -9.08
N ASP A 144 -10.77 -4.31 -9.59
CA ASP A 144 -11.77 -4.41 -10.66
C ASP A 144 -11.16 -5.06 -11.90
N ALA A 145 -9.93 -4.72 -12.25
CA ALA A 145 -9.25 -5.29 -13.41
C ALA A 145 -8.90 -6.77 -13.22
N VAL A 146 -8.51 -7.17 -12.01
CA VAL A 146 -8.06 -8.53 -11.71
C VAL A 146 -9.24 -9.47 -11.43
N TYR A 147 -10.22 -9.01 -10.65
CA TYR A 147 -11.33 -9.83 -10.17
C TYR A 147 -12.65 -9.56 -10.88
N GLY A 148 -12.68 -8.55 -11.74
CA GLY A 148 -13.91 -8.11 -12.40
C GLY A 148 -14.61 -7.03 -11.60
N VAL A 149 -15.38 -6.21 -12.32
CA VAL A 149 -16.17 -5.14 -11.69
C VAL A 149 -17.27 -5.78 -10.87
N ALA A 150 -17.33 -5.44 -9.59
CA ALA A 150 -18.35 -6.00 -8.71
C ALA A 150 -19.74 -5.51 -9.16
N VAL A 151 -20.64 -6.46 -9.31
CA VAL A 151 -22.06 -6.12 -9.45
C VAL A 151 -22.54 -5.82 -8.05
N LEU A 152 -22.74 -4.53 -7.78
CA LEU A 152 -23.30 -4.13 -6.50
C LEU A 152 -24.70 -4.68 -6.39
N PRO A 153 -25.06 -5.33 -5.26
CA PRO A 153 -26.42 -5.75 -5.09
C PRO A 153 -27.34 -4.53 -5.13
N PRO A 154 -28.54 -4.65 -5.66
CA PRO A 154 -29.48 -3.54 -5.61
C PRO A 154 -29.68 -3.11 -4.16
N ALA A 155 -29.71 -1.82 -3.96
CA ALA A 155 -29.81 -1.25 -2.64
C ALA A 155 -31.08 -1.73 -1.91
#